data_231bc259ba42a48178ba4d2b97958b81
#
_entry.id   231bc259ba42a48178ba4d2b97958b81
#
_cell.length_a   1.000
_cell.length_b   1.000
_cell.length_c   1.000
_cell.angle_alpha   90.00
_cell.angle_beta   90.00
_cell.angle_gamma   90.00
#
_symmetry.space_group_name_H-M   'P 1'
#
loop_
_entity.id
_entity.type
_entity.pdbx_description
1 polymer ?
#
loop_
_entity_poly.entity_id
_entity_poly.type
_entity_poly.pdbx_seq_one_letter_code
_entity_poly.pdbx_strand_id
1 'polypeptide(L)'
;MNEALQKKELSITGIIVSIAVTAGFVWAAMQWYNRDSGQSQLPVDWMQANEVHAFANLQMISQAQKKYKETDWDGDGKKTYAKYFVHLWTSVSTNGEPIRIELIPKKLSFAMEAAKAIDGYYFIDLHDRISPQAGGQVPMDYEKEWAIMGLSINDGQTGMLNFLADNSGSIFVNSAKYVAPQCPENPAAGGWTKIEGVEQLKDFQKKIVYPQDGSQK
;
A
#
# COMPACT_ATOMS: atom_id res chain seq x y z
N MET A 1 39.14 -5.00 60.77
CA MET A 1 37.81 -5.65 60.49
C MET A 1 36.74 -4.66 59.97
N ASN A 2 36.99 -3.33 60.01
CA ASN A 2 35.99 -2.33 59.59
C ASN A 2 36.08 -1.88 58.12
N GLU A 3 37.23 -1.98 57.42
CA GLU A 3 37.35 -1.55 56.03
C GLU A 3 36.61 -2.42 55.03
N ALA A 4 36.49 -3.73 55.25
CA ALA A 4 35.76 -4.64 54.38
C ALA A 4 34.25 -4.44 54.39
N LEU A 5 33.73 -4.03 55.57
CA LEU A 5 32.29 -3.71 55.72
C LEU A 5 31.94 -2.38 55.07
N GLN A 6 32.78 -1.36 55.17
CA GLN A 6 32.56 -0.06 54.51
C GLN A 6 32.60 -0.19 52.98
N LYS A 7 33.51 -0.98 52.39
CA LYS A 7 33.51 -1.25 50.94
C LYS A 7 32.24 -1.97 50.46
N LYS A 8 31.66 -2.83 51.27
CA LYS A 8 30.44 -3.58 50.92
C LYS A 8 29.18 -2.72 50.92
N GLU A 9 29.06 -1.78 51.88
CA GLU A 9 27.96 -0.81 51.93
C GLU A 9 28.00 0.21 50.77
N LEU A 10 29.17 0.72 50.42
CA LEU A 10 29.36 1.60 49.26
C LEU A 10 28.98 0.87 47.93
N SER A 11 29.24 -0.42 47.82
CA SER A 11 28.89 -1.24 46.67
C SER A 11 27.36 -1.41 46.53
N ILE A 12 26.64 -1.66 47.65
CA ILE A 12 25.19 -1.84 47.65
C ILE A 12 24.46 -0.53 47.30
N THR A 13 24.90 0.59 47.86
CA THR A 13 24.34 1.90 47.55
C THR A 13 24.60 2.29 46.09
N GLY A 14 25.78 1.98 45.53
CA GLY A 14 26.07 2.16 44.12
C GLY A 14 25.18 1.35 43.19
N ILE A 15 24.86 0.12 43.54
CA ILE A 15 23.96 -0.75 42.77
C ILE A 15 22.53 -0.20 42.79
N ILE A 16 22.03 0.21 43.95
CA ILE A 16 20.67 0.77 44.09
C ILE A 16 20.53 2.06 43.28
N VAL A 17 21.51 2.97 43.34
CA VAL A 17 21.52 4.22 42.57
C VAL A 17 21.57 3.91 41.09
N SER A 18 22.38 2.96 40.63
CA SER A 18 22.47 2.55 39.22
C SER A 18 21.15 1.97 38.70
N ILE A 19 20.46 1.16 39.50
CA ILE A 19 19.14 0.61 39.12
C ILE A 19 18.07 1.72 39.02
N ALA A 20 18.08 2.67 39.95
CA ALA A 20 17.13 3.78 39.95
C ALA A 20 17.34 4.71 38.75
N VAL A 21 18.61 4.98 38.37
CA VAL A 21 18.95 5.79 37.20
C VAL A 21 18.54 5.08 35.90
N THR A 22 18.84 3.78 35.75
CA THR A 22 18.44 3.02 34.57
C THR A 22 16.91 2.88 34.45
N ALA A 23 16.20 2.65 35.54
CA ALA A 23 14.73 2.63 35.55
C ALA A 23 14.13 3.99 35.15
N GLY A 24 14.72 5.09 35.60
CA GLY A 24 14.33 6.45 35.22
C GLY A 24 14.53 6.72 33.73
N PHE A 25 15.65 6.28 33.14
CA PHE A 25 15.92 6.42 31.70
C PHE A 25 14.97 5.56 30.87
N VAL A 26 14.70 4.32 31.27
CA VAL A 26 13.75 3.44 30.56
C VAL A 26 12.33 4.03 30.63
N TRP A 27 11.93 4.55 31.79
CA TRP A 27 10.62 5.19 31.95
C TRP A 27 10.52 6.48 31.12
N ALA A 28 11.55 7.33 31.12
CA ALA A 28 11.59 8.53 30.28
C ALA A 28 11.61 8.20 28.78
N ALA A 29 12.35 7.18 28.37
CA ALA A 29 12.36 6.68 27.00
C ALA A 29 10.99 6.10 26.59
N MET A 30 10.32 5.36 27.49
CA MET A 30 8.95 4.90 27.26
C MET A 30 7.94 6.05 27.18
N GLN A 31 8.07 7.07 28.05
CA GLN A 31 7.21 8.26 27.97
C GLN A 31 7.46 9.04 26.68
N TRP A 32 8.73 9.17 26.26
CA TRP A 32 9.07 9.83 25.01
C TRP A 32 8.57 9.02 23.81
N TYR A 33 8.79 7.71 23.79
CA TYR A 33 8.26 6.80 22.77
C TYR A 33 6.72 6.83 22.71
N ASN A 34 6.03 6.80 23.87
CA ASN A 34 4.57 6.89 23.91
C ASN A 34 4.05 8.30 23.57
N ARG A 35 4.85 9.35 23.71
CA ARG A 35 4.49 10.71 23.35
C ARG A 35 4.68 10.94 21.84
N ASP A 36 5.71 10.33 21.24
CA ASP A 36 5.92 10.33 19.79
C ASP A 36 5.08 9.28 19.06
N SER A 37 4.65 8.22 19.74
CA SER A 37 3.68 7.24 19.24
C SER A 37 2.22 7.69 19.41
N GLY A 38 1.97 8.88 19.91
CA GLY A 38 0.76 9.63 19.61
C GLY A 38 0.76 9.78 18.09
N GLN A 39 0.04 8.88 17.43
CA GLN A 39 -0.15 8.88 15.97
C GLN A 39 -0.54 10.30 15.59
N SER A 40 0.43 11.05 15.06
CA SER A 40 0.13 12.30 14.39
C SER A 40 -0.74 11.90 13.20
N GLN A 41 -2.06 12.03 13.36
CA GLN A 41 -2.96 11.90 12.23
C GLN A 41 -2.44 12.90 11.21
N LEU A 42 -1.98 12.38 10.08
CA LEU A 42 -1.58 13.25 8.98
C LEU A 42 -2.77 14.14 8.65
N PRO A 43 -2.58 15.44 8.40
CA PRO A 43 -3.65 16.33 8.02
C PRO A 43 -4.49 15.71 6.90
N VAL A 44 -5.79 15.96 6.89
CA VAL A 44 -6.73 15.45 5.85
C VAL A 44 -6.19 15.73 4.44
N ASP A 45 -5.57 16.89 4.25
CA ASP A 45 -4.94 17.27 2.98
C ASP A 45 -3.86 16.28 2.51
N TRP A 46 -3.13 15.68 3.45
CA TRP A 46 -2.11 14.67 3.14
C TRP A 46 -2.74 13.36 2.66
N MET A 47 -3.80 12.91 3.30
CA MET A 47 -4.53 11.71 2.87
C MET A 47 -5.09 11.90 1.46
N GLN A 48 -5.71 13.05 1.21
CA GLN A 48 -6.26 13.39 -0.10
C GLN A 48 -5.17 13.50 -1.16
N ALA A 49 -4.00 14.06 -0.83
CA ALA A 49 -2.85 14.11 -1.73
C ALA A 49 -2.32 12.71 -2.06
N ASN A 50 -2.18 11.83 -1.07
CA ASN A 50 -1.77 10.45 -1.25
C ASN A 50 -2.73 9.68 -2.17
N GLU A 51 -4.02 9.89 -2.03
CA GLU A 51 -5.05 9.29 -2.87
C GLU A 51 -4.96 9.80 -4.32
N VAL A 52 -4.67 11.08 -4.53
CA VAL A 52 -4.42 11.63 -5.87
C VAL A 52 -3.16 11.01 -6.49
N HIS A 53 -2.10 10.82 -5.71
CA HIS A 53 -0.89 10.14 -6.18
C HIS A 53 -1.14 8.66 -6.50
N ALA A 54 -1.92 7.94 -5.68
CA ALA A 54 -2.31 6.56 -5.95
C ALA A 54 -3.12 6.44 -7.24
N PHE A 55 -4.06 7.35 -7.47
CA PHE A 55 -4.83 7.45 -8.72
C PHE A 55 -3.90 7.67 -9.92
N ALA A 56 -2.97 8.62 -9.84
CA ALA A 56 -2.00 8.89 -10.91
C ALA A 56 -1.09 7.68 -11.20
N ASN A 57 -0.64 6.98 -10.16
CA ASN A 57 0.15 5.75 -10.30
C ASN A 57 -0.66 4.65 -11.03
N LEU A 58 -1.94 4.50 -10.72
CA LEU A 58 -2.81 3.53 -11.42
C LEU A 58 -3.08 3.92 -12.87
N GLN A 59 -3.20 5.22 -13.18
CA GLN A 59 -3.27 5.68 -14.57
C GLN A 59 -2.00 5.31 -15.33
N MET A 60 -0.82 5.51 -14.73
CA MET A 60 0.47 5.13 -15.31
C MET A 60 0.56 3.61 -15.53
N ILE A 61 0.18 2.80 -14.55
CA ILE A 61 0.15 1.34 -14.66
C ILE A 61 -0.81 0.91 -15.79
N SER A 62 -2.01 1.50 -15.87
CA SER A 62 -2.98 1.19 -16.91
C SER A 62 -2.47 1.48 -18.32
N GLN A 63 -1.78 2.61 -18.50
CA GLN A 63 -1.15 2.95 -19.77
C GLN A 63 0.01 2.00 -20.11
N ALA A 64 0.82 1.66 -19.10
CA ALA A 64 1.92 0.71 -19.25
C ALA A 64 1.44 -0.69 -19.62
N GLN A 65 0.35 -1.17 -19.01
CA GLN A 65 -0.27 -2.45 -19.35
C GLN A 65 -0.73 -2.51 -20.82
N LYS A 66 -1.37 -1.45 -21.33
CA LYS A 66 -1.74 -1.35 -22.74
C LYS A 66 -0.51 -1.45 -23.64
N LYS A 67 0.54 -0.70 -23.31
CA LYS A 67 1.79 -0.69 -24.08
C LYS A 67 2.54 -2.03 -23.97
N TYR A 68 2.52 -2.65 -22.80
CA TYR A 68 3.11 -3.98 -22.60
C TYR A 68 2.47 -5.02 -23.52
N LYS A 69 1.14 -5.03 -23.61
CA LYS A 69 0.38 -5.95 -24.47
C LYS A 69 0.64 -5.78 -25.97
N GLU A 70 1.10 -4.62 -26.41
CA GLU A 70 1.42 -4.37 -27.84
C GLU A 70 2.65 -5.15 -28.30
N THR A 71 3.50 -5.61 -27.38
CA THR A 71 4.78 -6.27 -27.65
C THR A 71 4.84 -7.64 -26.98
N ASP A 72 5.33 -8.63 -27.71
CA ASP A 72 5.69 -9.95 -27.14
C ASP A 72 7.06 -9.80 -26.45
N TRP A 73 7.05 -9.43 -25.17
CA TRP A 73 8.26 -9.12 -24.40
C TRP A 73 9.06 -10.37 -23.99
N ASP A 74 8.40 -11.47 -23.72
CA ASP A 74 9.04 -12.70 -23.27
C ASP A 74 9.37 -13.66 -24.41
N GLY A 75 8.90 -13.38 -25.62
CA GLY A 75 9.21 -14.16 -26.83
C GLY A 75 8.47 -15.49 -26.89
N ASP A 76 7.32 -15.60 -26.25
CA ASP A 76 6.49 -16.82 -26.27
C ASP A 76 5.51 -16.87 -27.47
N GLY A 77 5.52 -15.85 -28.31
CA GLY A 77 4.64 -15.70 -29.47
C GLY A 77 3.28 -15.12 -29.15
N LYS A 78 3.02 -14.68 -27.92
CA LYS A 78 1.74 -14.14 -27.48
C LYS A 78 1.86 -12.70 -27.02
N LYS A 79 0.82 -11.94 -27.24
CA LYS A 79 0.67 -10.58 -26.75
C LYS A 79 -0.28 -10.57 -25.57
N THR A 80 0.28 -10.57 -24.35
CA THR A 80 -0.47 -10.60 -23.11
C THR A 80 -0.28 -9.31 -22.32
N TYR A 81 -1.16 -9.03 -21.40
CA TYR A 81 -0.90 -8.08 -20.31
C TYR A 81 0.16 -8.65 -19.36
N ALA A 82 0.91 -7.78 -18.69
CA ALA A 82 1.83 -8.20 -17.66
C ALA A 82 1.05 -8.85 -16.50
N LYS A 83 1.35 -10.12 -16.22
CA LYS A 83 0.73 -10.88 -15.13
C LYS A 83 1.05 -10.28 -13.76
N TYR A 84 2.28 -9.77 -13.59
CA TYR A 84 2.72 -9.05 -12.41
C TYR A 84 3.12 -7.64 -12.84
N PHE A 85 2.67 -6.62 -12.13
CA PHE A 85 2.98 -5.26 -12.57
C PHE A 85 4.46 -4.90 -12.43
N VAL A 86 5.25 -5.65 -11.65
CA VAL A 86 6.71 -5.57 -11.66
C VAL A 86 7.30 -5.86 -13.05
N HIS A 87 6.61 -6.64 -13.87
CA HIS A 87 7.02 -6.93 -15.24
C HIS A 87 6.92 -5.70 -16.16
N LEU A 88 6.22 -4.67 -15.76
CA LEU A 88 6.23 -3.38 -16.47
C LEU A 88 7.56 -2.62 -16.30
N TRP A 89 8.40 -3.04 -15.34
CA TRP A 89 9.77 -2.54 -15.17
C TRP A 89 10.80 -3.52 -15.69
N THR A 90 10.69 -4.79 -15.29
CA THR A 90 11.60 -5.86 -15.68
C THR A 90 10.84 -7.18 -15.75
N SER A 91 11.08 -7.96 -16.78
CA SER A 91 10.49 -9.27 -16.99
C SER A 91 11.59 -10.31 -17.23
N VAL A 92 11.19 -11.51 -17.57
CA VAL A 92 12.10 -12.63 -17.89
C VAL A 92 11.64 -13.23 -19.21
N SER A 93 12.58 -13.45 -20.13
CA SER A 93 12.33 -14.14 -21.39
C SER A 93 12.02 -15.62 -21.17
N THR A 94 11.54 -16.30 -22.20
CA THR A 94 11.37 -17.76 -22.20
C THR A 94 12.66 -18.54 -21.90
N ASN A 95 13.82 -17.93 -22.15
CA ASN A 95 15.14 -18.52 -21.86
C ASN A 95 15.63 -18.21 -20.44
N GLY A 96 14.85 -17.51 -19.62
CA GLY A 96 15.22 -17.13 -18.26
C GLY A 96 16.08 -15.86 -18.15
N GLU A 97 16.36 -15.18 -19.26
CA GLU A 97 17.16 -13.95 -19.26
C GLU A 97 16.33 -12.74 -18.84
N PRO A 98 16.85 -11.83 -17.98
CA PRO A 98 16.13 -10.63 -17.58
C PRO A 98 15.96 -9.66 -18.75
N ILE A 99 14.76 -9.16 -18.90
CA ILE A 99 14.41 -8.16 -19.91
C ILE A 99 14.08 -6.85 -19.21
N ARG A 100 14.77 -5.78 -19.59
CA ARG A 100 14.52 -4.44 -19.10
C ARG A 100 13.43 -3.76 -19.94
N ILE A 101 12.30 -3.44 -19.36
CA ILE A 101 11.08 -2.96 -20.03
C ILE A 101 10.86 -1.46 -19.77
N GLU A 102 10.94 -1.03 -18.52
CA GLU A 102 10.91 0.37 -18.08
C GLU A 102 9.67 1.17 -18.50
N LEU A 103 8.51 0.54 -18.57
CA LEU A 103 7.25 1.23 -18.84
C LEU A 103 6.71 2.01 -17.63
N ILE A 104 7.19 1.67 -16.42
CA ILE A 104 6.90 2.39 -15.18
C ILE A 104 8.19 2.64 -14.40
N PRO A 105 8.22 3.61 -13.48
CA PRO A 105 9.39 3.82 -12.62
C PRO A 105 9.72 2.60 -11.76
N LYS A 106 11.02 2.32 -11.57
CA LYS A 106 11.49 1.22 -10.72
C LYS A 106 10.86 1.26 -9.32
N LYS A 107 10.82 2.43 -8.68
CA LYS A 107 10.24 2.58 -7.34
C LYS A 107 8.78 2.11 -7.31
N LEU A 108 7.99 2.47 -8.33
CA LEU A 108 6.59 2.06 -8.43
C LEU A 108 6.46 0.55 -8.60
N SER A 109 7.28 -0.08 -9.45
CA SER A 109 7.20 -1.52 -9.72
C SER A 109 7.45 -2.41 -8.49
N PHE A 110 8.06 -1.88 -7.44
CA PHE A 110 8.31 -2.60 -6.18
C PHE A 110 7.32 -2.23 -5.06
N ALA A 111 6.37 -1.33 -5.29
CA ALA A 111 5.36 -0.95 -4.30
C ALA A 111 4.26 -2.01 -4.14
N MET A 112 4.64 -3.28 -3.92
CA MET A 112 3.76 -4.46 -3.86
C MET A 112 3.38 -4.84 -2.42
N GLU A 113 3.96 -4.19 -1.44
CA GLU A 113 3.75 -4.46 -0.02
C GLU A 113 3.82 -3.16 0.80
N ALA A 114 3.21 -3.14 1.95
CA ALA A 114 3.14 -1.96 2.82
C ALA A 114 4.53 -1.37 3.14
N ALA A 115 5.55 -2.21 3.33
CA ALA A 115 6.93 -1.78 3.60
C ALA A 115 7.59 -1.03 2.43
N LYS A 116 7.06 -1.16 1.22
CA LYS A 116 7.56 -0.50 -0.01
C LYS A 116 6.56 0.47 -0.62
N ALA A 117 5.53 0.83 0.13
CA ALA A 117 4.51 1.74 -0.33
C ALA A 117 5.07 3.09 -0.79
N ILE A 118 4.35 3.73 -1.70
CA ILE A 118 4.63 5.07 -2.20
C ILE A 118 3.46 5.96 -1.80
N ASP A 119 3.78 7.08 -1.16
CA ASP A 119 2.77 8.06 -0.72
C ASP A 119 1.62 7.37 0.04
N GLY A 120 1.98 6.44 0.94
CA GLY A 120 1.03 5.70 1.77
C GLY A 120 0.22 4.61 1.07
N TYR A 121 0.53 4.27 -0.20
CA TYR A 121 -0.17 3.26 -0.98
C TYR A 121 0.77 2.16 -1.50
N TYR A 122 0.26 0.93 -1.51
CA TYR A 122 0.88 -0.20 -2.19
C TYR A 122 -0.14 -0.86 -3.14
N PHE A 123 0.35 -1.65 -4.09
CA PHE A 123 -0.44 -2.16 -5.19
C PHE A 123 -0.35 -3.68 -5.26
N ILE A 124 -1.49 -4.35 -5.42
CA ILE A 124 -1.58 -5.81 -5.46
C ILE A 124 -2.12 -6.24 -6.81
N ASP A 125 -1.38 -7.09 -7.51
CA ASP A 125 -1.90 -7.77 -8.69
C ASP A 125 -3.06 -8.70 -8.31
N LEU A 126 -4.13 -8.64 -9.08
CA LEU A 126 -5.25 -9.55 -8.93
C LEU A 126 -5.15 -10.62 -10.01
N HIS A 127 -5.15 -11.88 -9.59
CA HIS A 127 -4.95 -13.03 -10.49
C HIS A 127 -6.24 -13.77 -10.78
N ASP A 128 -7.29 -13.47 -10.02
CA ASP A 128 -8.61 -14.06 -10.14
C ASP A 128 -9.67 -12.96 -10.21
N ARG A 129 -10.74 -13.22 -10.95
CA ARG A 129 -11.96 -12.42 -10.92
C ARG A 129 -13.09 -13.22 -10.30
N ILE A 130 -14.03 -12.52 -9.67
CA ILE A 130 -15.27 -13.14 -9.20
C ILE A 130 -16.23 -13.22 -10.36
N SER A 131 -16.66 -14.41 -10.70
CA SER A 131 -17.70 -14.66 -11.70
C SER A 131 -18.91 -15.31 -11.05
N PRO A 132 -20.04 -14.60 -10.93
CA PRO A 132 -21.29 -15.17 -10.46
C PRO A 132 -21.77 -16.35 -11.32
N GLN A 133 -21.53 -16.30 -12.64
CA GLN A 133 -21.90 -17.37 -13.56
C GLN A 133 -21.11 -18.67 -13.32
N ALA A 134 -19.83 -18.54 -12.96
CA ALA A 134 -18.98 -19.68 -12.60
C ALA A 134 -19.15 -20.11 -11.13
N GLY A 135 -19.91 -19.36 -10.34
CA GLY A 135 -20.15 -19.65 -8.93
C GLY A 135 -18.95 -19.39 -8.02
N GLY A 136 -17.96 -18.60 -8.44
CA GLY A 136 -16.78 -18.32 -7.63
C GLY A 136 -15.66 -17.59 -8.34
N GLN A 137 -14.42 -17.83 -7.88
CA GLN A 137 -13.22 -17.26 -8.48
C GLN A 137 -12.83 -17.99 -9.76
N VAL A 138 -12.46 -17.20 -10.77
CA VAL A 138 -11.97 -17.69 -12.07
C VAL A 138 -10.63 -17.02 -12.34
N PRO A 139 -9.58 -17.79 -12.70
CA PRO A 139 -8.30 -17.23 -13.08
C PRO A 139 -8.41 -16.24 -14.23
N MET A 140 -7.64 -15.15 -14.17
CA MET A 140 -7.59 -14.15 -15.23
C MET A 140 -6.93 -14.71 -16.50
N ASP A 141 -7.52 -14.40 -17.65
CA ASP A 141 -6.95 -14.62 -18.98
C ASP A 141 -6.13 -13.38 -19.39
N TYR A 142 -4.82 -13.40 -19.15
CA TYR A 142 -3.94 -12.26 -19.44
C TYR A 142 -3.84 -11.90 -20.94
N GLU A 143 -4.37 -12.73 -21.84
CA GLU A 143 -4.57 -12.32 -23.24
C GLU A 143 -5.72 -11.30 -23.38
N LYS A 144 -6.62 -11.21 -22.40
CA LYS A 144 -7.84 -10.39 -22.47
C LYS A 144 -7.97 -9.38 -21.34
N GLU A 145 -7.53 -9.76 -20.14
CA GLU A 145 -7.83 -9.01 -18.93
C GLU A 145 -6.64 -8.93 -17.96
N TRP A 146 -6.64 -7.92 -17.16
CA TRP A 146 -5.77 -7.72 -16.00
C TRP A 146 -6.49 -6.85 -14.98
N ALA A 147 -6.11 -6.93 -13.73
CA ALA A 147 -6.56 -6.00 -12.72
C ALA A 147 -5.51 -5.82 -11.63
N ILE A 148 -5.53 -4.65 -10.98
CA ILE A 148 -4.66 -4.29 -9.87
C ILE A 148 -5.45 -3.47 -8.86
N MET A 149 -5.15 -3.67 -7.59
CA MET A 149 -5.76 -2.92 -6.50
C MET A 149 -4.71 -2.06 -5.79
N GLY A 150 -5.02 -0.79 -5.54
CA GLY A 150 -4.24 0.12 -4.71
C GLY A 150 -4.86 0.22 -3.32
N LEU A 151 -4.06 -0.06 -2.29
CA LEU A 151 -4.50 -0.10 -0.90
C LEU A 151 -3.68 0.86 -0.05
N SER A 152 -4.35 1.57 0.86
CA SER A 152 -3.68 2.38 1.88
C SER A 152 -2.96 1.49 2.89
N ILE A 153 -1.77 1.91 3.36
CA ILE A 153 -1.02 1.20 4.41
C ILE A 153 -1.80 1.23 5.73
N ASN A 154 -2.34 2.39 6.06
CA ASN A 154 -3.10 2.65 7.28
C ASN A 154 -4.36 3.41 6.92
N ASP A 155 -5.49 2.69 6.91
CA ASP A 155 -6.80 3.28 6.69
C ASP A 155 -7.08 4.40 7.71
N GLY A 156 -7.55 5.54 7.21
CA GLY A 156 -7.78 6.74 8.02
C GLY A 156 -6.54 7.51 8.46
N GLN A 157 -5.33 7.09 8.03
CA GLN A 157 -4.08 7.80 8.32
C GLN A 157 -3.32 8.17 7.04
N THR A 158 -3.15 7.23 6.13
CA THR A 158 -2.44 7.48 4.86
C THR A 158 -3.39 7.63 3.69
N GLY A 159 -4.64 7.22 3.84
CA GLY A 159 -5.74 7.35 2.90
C GLY A 159 -6.97 6.59 3.40
N MET A 160 -8.13 6.87 2.83
CA MET A 160 -9.41 6.20 3.11
C MET A 160 -9.99 5.50 1.88
N LEU A 161 -9.37 5.68 0.73
CA LEU A 161 -9.83 5.09 -0.52
C LEU A 161 -9.03 3.85 -0.86
N ASN A 162 -9.73 2.82 -1.29
CA ASN A 162 -9.17 1.72 -2.04
C ASN A 162 -9.41 1.98 -3.52
N PHE A 163 -8.49 1.57 -4.35
CA PHE A 163 -8.53 1.76 -5.79
C PHE A 163 -8.52 0.41 -6.50
N LEU A 164 -9.18 0.34 -7.64
CA LEU A 164 -9.13 -0.79 -8.56
C LEU A 164 -8.93 -0.25 -9.98
N ALA A 165 -8.00 -0.81 -10.73
CA ALA A 165 -7.84 -0.57 -12.15
C ALA A 165 -7.86 -1.89 -12.92
N ASP A 166 -8.41 -1.89 -14.13
CA ASP A 166 -8.58 -3.06 -14.96
C ASP A 166 -8.29 -2.79 -16.44
N ASN A 167 -8.45 -3.81 -17.26
CA ASN A 167 -8.23 -3.77 -18.72
C ASN A 167 -9.17 -2.81 -19.48
N SER A 168 -10.26 -2.34 -18.89
CA SER A 168 -11.10 -1.29 -19.49
C SER A 168 -10.38 0.06 -19.51
N GLY A 169 -9.30 0.20 -18.74
CA GLY A 169 -8.59 1.46 -18.50
C GLY A 169 -9.32 2.39 -17.54
N SER A 170 -10.39 1.89 -16.92
CA SER A 170 -11.13 2.62 -15.89
C SER A 170 -10.44 2.43 -14.54
N ILE A 171 -10.54 3.47 -13.70
CA ILE A 171 -10.13 3.42 -12.30
C ILE A 171 -11.38 3.59 -11.45
N PHE A 172 -11.52 2.71 -10.48
CA PHE A 172 -12.65 2.70 -9.55
C PHE A 172 -12.14 2.96 -8.14
N VAL A 173 -12.97 3.57 -7.31
CA VAL A 173 -12.69 3.85 -5.90
C VAL A 173 -13.76 3.25 -5.01
N ASN A 174 -13.36 2.86 -3.81
CA ASN A 174 -14.23 2.38 -2.75
C ASN A 174 -13.72 2.89 -1.41
N SER A 175 -14.59 3.41 -0.55
CA SER A 175 -14.25 3.95 0.77
C SER A 175 -14.53 2.97 1.92
N ALA A 176 -14.80 1.70 1.61
CA ALA A 176 -14.98 0.68 2.66
C ALA A 176 -13.64 0.41 3.36
N LYS A 177 -13.67 0.35 4.68
CA LYS A 177 -12.49 0.11 5.53
C LYS A 177 -11.73 -1.17 5.17
N TYR A 178 -12.42 -2.16 4.70
CA TYR A 178 -11.85 -3.42 4.24
C TYR A 178 -12.45 -3.81 2.90
N VAL A 179 -11.58 -4.02 1.93
CA VAL A 179 -11.95 -4.56 0.61
C VAL A 179 -11.10 -5.80 0.38
N ALA A 180 -11.77 -6.92 0.10
CA ALA A 180 -11.04 -8.13 -0.28
C ALA A 180 -10.25 -7.90 -1.58
N PRO A 181 -8.99 -8.36 -1.69
CA PRO A 181 -8.17 -8.19 -2.89
C PRO A 181 -8.65 -9.14 -4.01
N GLN A 182 -9.79 -8.83 -4.57
CA GLN A 182 -10.47 -9.61 -5.60
C GLN A 182 -11.00 -8.66 -6.68
N CYS A 183 -10.89 -9.07 -7.94
CA CYS A 183 -11.46 -8.33 -9.04
C CYS A 183 -12.95 -8.67 -9.17
N PRO A 184 -13.88 -7.74 -8.91
CA PRO A 184 -15.28 -7.97 -9.16
C PRO A 184 -15.56 -8.00 -10.67
N GLU A 185 -16.42 -8.88 -11.15
CA GLU A 185 -16.85 -8.92 -12.56
C GLU A 185 -17.54 -7.61 -12.98
N ASN A 186 -18.30 -7.03 -12.05
CA ASN A 186 -18.90 -5.70 -12.21
C ASN A 186 -18.56 -4.83 -11.00
N PRO A 187 -17.53 -3.97 -11.11
CA PRO A 187 -17.13 -3.11 -10.01
C PRO A 187 -18.27 -2.23 -9.47
N ALA A 188 -19.10 -1.68 -10.33
CA ALA A 188 -20.20 -0.81 -9.92
C ALA A 188 -21.23 -1.54 -9.03
N ALA A 189 -21.52 -2.79 -9.32
CA ALA A 189 -22.40 -3.62 -8.48
C ALA A 189 -21.76 -3.98 -7.14
N GLY A 190 -20.42 -3.97 -7.06
CA GLY A 190 -19.63 -4.21 -5.85
C GLY A 190 -19.39 -2.97 -4.97
N GLY A 191 -20.09 -1.86 -5.22
CA GLY A 191 -19.94 -0.63 -4.44
C GLY A 191 -18.73 0.22 -4.83
N TRP A 192 -18.13 -0.06 -5.99
CA TRP A 192 -17.06 0.74 -6.55
C TRP A 192 -17.62 1.88 -7.41
N THR A 193 -17.05 3.06 -7.30
CA THR A 193 -17.40 4.22 -8.11
C THR A 193 -16.30 4.46 -9.14
N LYS A 194 -16.68 4.52 -10.42
CA LYS A 194 -15.75 4.87 -11.50
C LYS A 194 -15.32 6.32 -11.38
N ILE A 195 -14.03 6.56 -11.52
CA ILE A 195 -13.41 7.89 -11.52
C ILE A 195 -12.68 8.08 -12.86
N GLU A 196 -13.00 9.15 -13.57
CA GLU A 196 -12.43 9.45 -14.89
C GLU A 196 -11.27 10.45 -14.83
N GLY A 197 -11.13 11.18 -13.72
CA GLY A 197 -10.08 12.17 -13.55
C GLY A 197 -9.94 12.69 -12.13
N VAL A 198 -8.88 13.45 -11.89
CA VAL A 198 -8.52 13.98 -10.56
C VAL A 198 -9.62 14.86 -9.97
N GLU A 199 -10.31 15.67 -10.79
CA GLU A 199 -11.39 16.54 -10.28
C GLU A 199 -12.57 15.72 -9.77
N GLN A 200 -12.95 14.65 -10.46
CA GLN A 200 -13.99 13.74 -9.99
C GLN A 200 -13.57 12.99 -8.73
N LEU A 201 -12.29 12.62 -8.61
CA LEU A 201 -11.73 12.05 -7.38
C LEU A 201 -11.85 13.04 -6.22
N LYS A 202 -11.47 14.30 -6.41
CA LYS A 202 -11.61 15.35 -5.40
C LYS A 202 -13.07 15.57 -4.99
N ASP A 203 -13.99 15.53 -5.94
CA ASP A 203 -15.42 15.64 -5.64
C ASP A 203 -15.96 14.41 -4.89
N PHE A 204 -15.39 13.23 -5.13
CA PHE A 204 -15.69 12.05 -4.35
C PHE A 204 -15.12 12.16 -2.93
N GLN A 205 -13.88 12.62 -2.78
CA GLN A 205 -13.23 12.88 -1.49
C GLN A 205 -14.04 13.84 -0.59
N LYS A 206 -14.62 14.90 -1.16
CA LYS A 206 -15.46 15.85 -0.39
C LYS A 206 -16.69 15.20 0.26
N LYS A 207 -17.14 14.06 -0.25
CA LYS A 207 -18.29 13.31 0.28
C LYS A 207 -17.93 12.34 1.38
N ILE A 208 -16.62 12.11 1.60
CA ILE A 208 -16.10 11.19 2.61
C ILE A 208 -15.87 11.97 3.89
N VAL A 209 -16.31 11.39 5.00
CA VAL A 209 -15.99 11.93 6.33
C VAL A 209 -14.60 11.45 6.72
N TYR A 210 -13.58 12.25 6.43
CA TYR A 210 -12.24 12.01 6.93
C TYR A 210 -12.21 12.20 8.45
N PRO A 211 -11.44 11.39 9.20
CA PRO A 211 -11.26 11.58 10.63
C PRO A 211 -10.73 13.00 10.89
N GLN A 212 -11.49 13.80 11.63
CA GLN A 212 -11.03 15.09 12.12
C GLN A 212 -10.16 14.85 13.36
N ASP A 213 -9.04 15.58 13.50
CA ASP A 213 -8.16 15.50 14.65
C ASP A 213 -8.97 15.49 15.97
N GLY A 214 -8.85 14.39 16.72
CA GLY A 214 -9.32 14.33 18.10
C GLY A 214 -10.72 13.75 18.34
N SER A 215 -11.45 13.24 17.34
CA SER A 215 -12.83 12.75 17.55
C SER A 215 -13.03 11.23 17.59
N GLN A 216 -11.98 10.44 17.75
CA GLN A 216 -12.19 9.03 18.16
C GLN A 216 -12.10 8.93 19.67
N LYS A 217 -13.27 8.98 20.32
CA LYS A 217 -13.47 8.54 21.70
C LYS A 217 -13.67 7.04 21.76
#